data_94988703b60a761cdbbd3eb1ec9ff1ce
#
_entry.id   94988703b60a761cdbbd3eb1ec9ff1ce
#
_cell.length_a   1.000
_cell.length_b   1.000
_cell.length_c   1.000
_cell.angle_alpha   90.00
_cell.angle_beta   90.00
_cell.angle_gamma   90.00
#
_symmetry.space_group_name_H-M   'P 1'
#
loop_
_entity.id
_entity.type
_entity.pdbx_description
1 polymer ?
#
loop_
_entity_poly.entity_id
_entity_poly.type
_entity_poly.pdbx_seq_one_letter_code
_entity_poly.pdbx_strand_id
1 'polypeptide(L)'
;FINYCRRYSDMPMLVMLEPRDDGSYVPGRMIRASDLVDGLGESNNPQWKTVAVNTAGELVVPNGSIGFRWGEKGKWNLESIAAGTETELSLTLLGQHDAVAGVAFPYFGGIENPHFRSVKHNPVLVRQLPVKNLTLVDGNTCPVVSVYDLVLANYGLDRGLEDENSAKDYAEIKPYTPAWGEQITGVPRQYIETIAREFADTAHK
;
A
#
# COMPACT_ATOMS: atom_id res chain seq x y z
N PHE A 1 14.51 7.56 3.20
CA PHE A 1 13.04 7.61 3.09
C PHE A 1 12.40 6.23 3.24
N ILE A 2 12.85 5.22 2.50
CA ILE A 2 12.32 3.84 2.55
C ILE A 2 12.35 3.25 3.97
N ASN A 3 13.43 3.48 4.72
CA ASN A 3 13.53 3.02 6.11
C ASN A 3 12.51 3.70 7.03
N TYR A 4 12.19 4.98 6.79
CA TYR A 4 11.12 5.65 7.52
C TYR A 4 9.75 5.07 7.19
N CYS A 5 9.46 4.85 5.92
CA CYS A 5 8.23 4.18 5.50
C CYS A 5 8.06 2.82 6.17
N ARG A 6 9.13 2.05 6.24
CA ARG A 6 9.14 0.70 6.80
C ARG A 6 8.93 0.69 8.33
N ARG A 7 9.47 1.66 9.04
CA ARG A 7 9.58 1.63 10.50
C ARG A 7 8.69 2.62 11.25
N TYR A 8 8.25 3.69 10.61
CA TYR A 8 7.50 4.77 11.24
C TYR A 8 6.14 5.08 10.60
N SER A 9 5.74 4.30 9.61
CA SER A 9 4.45 4.48 8.96
C SER A 9 3.68 3.17 8.89
N ASP A 10 2.41 3.25 8.51
CA ASP A 10 1.55 2.09 8.29
C ASP A 10 1.81 1.39 6.95
N MET A 11 2.78 1.85 6.17
CA MET A 11 3.06 1.32 4.84
C MET A 11 3.27 -0.21 4.78
N PRO A 12 3.97 -0.87 5.73
CA PRO A 12 4.10 -2.32 5.71
C PRO A 12 2.87 -3.08 6.22
N MET A 13 1.88 -2.40 6.81
CA MET A 13 0.72 -3.06 7.40
C MET A 13 -0.19 -3.66 6.35
N LEU A 14 -0.82 -4.79 6.68
CA LEU A 14 -1.71 -5.51 5.80
C LEU A 14 -3.15 -5.00 5.90
N VAL A 15 -3.77 -4.83 4.74
CA VAL A 15 -5.16 -4.42 4.56
C VAL A 15 -5.94 -5.59 3.97
N MET A 16 -7.08 -5.90 4.54
CA MET A 16 -8.02 -6.89 4.02
C MET A 16 -8.67 -6.36 2.74
N LEU A 17 -8.87 -7.23 1.76
CA LEU A 17 -9.58 -6.91 0.55
C LEU A 17 -11.01 -7.43 0.61
N GLU A 18 -11.97 -6.58 0.32
CA GLU A 18 -13.39 -6.90 0.30
C GLU A 18 -13.85 -7.14 -1.14
N PRO A 19 -14.55 -8.25 -1.43
CA PRO A 19 -14.96 -8.57 -2.78
C PRO A 19 -16.06 -7.62 -3.27
N ARG A 20 -16.07 -7.37 -4.57
CA ARG A 20 -17.10 -6.66 -5.31
C ARG A 20 -17.86 -7.61 -6.23
N ASP A 21 -19.06 -7.19 -6.67
CA ASP A 21 -19.91 -7.95 -7.58
C ASP A 21 -19.28 -8.18 -8.97
N ASP A 22 -18.34 -7.31 -9.36
CA ASP A 22 -17.63 -7.39 -10.66
C ASP A 22 -16.39 -8.32 -10.62
N GLY A 23 -16.14 -8.98 -9.50
CA GLY A 23 -15.01 -9.88 -9.31
C GLY A 23 -13.70 -9.17 -8.91
N SER A 24 -13.69 -7.85 -8.85
CA SER A 24 -12.60 -7.08 -8.27
C SER A 24 -12.76 -6.96 -6.76
N TYR A 25 -11.79 -6.28 -6.12
CA TYR A 25 -11.80 -6.02 -4.69
C TYR A 25 -11.76 -4.52 -4.41
N VAL A 26 -12.10 -4.13 -3.19
CA VAL A 26 -11.81 -2.81 -2.63
C VAL A 26 -11.01 -2.96 -1.34
N PRO A 27 -10.17 -1.98 -1.00
CA PRO A 27 -9.50 -1.96 0.28
C PRO A 27 -10.50 -1.83 1.43
N GLY A 28 -10.42 -2.76 2.38
CA GLY A 28 -11.17 -2.75 3.62
C GLY A 28 -10.36 -2.17 4.78
N ARG A 29 -10.52 -2.75 5.96
CA ARG A 29 -9.75 -2.38 7.15
C ARG A 29 -8.39 -3.09 7.22
N MET A 30 -7.48 -2.56 8.01
CA MET A 30 -6.27 -3.28 8.38
C MET A 30 -6.61 -4.57 9.14
N ILE A 31 -5.93 -5.67 8.77
CA ILE A 31 -6.06 -6.93 9.51
C ILE A 31 -5.36 -6.80 10.86
N ARG A 32 -5.96 -7.40 11.88
CA ARG A 32 -5.44 -7.40 13.24
C ARG A 32 -4.95 -8.79 13.62
N ALA A 33 -4.06 -8.86 14.58
CA ALA A 33 -3.55 -10.13 15.10
C ALA A 33 -4.67 -11.06 15.58
N SER A 34 -5.73 -10.49 16.19
CA SER A 34 -6.91 -11.24 16.65
C SER A 34 -7.81 -11.79 15.54
N ASP A 35 -7.65 -11.33 14.31
CA ASP A 35 -8.40 -11.85 13.17
C ASP A 35 -7.85 -13.20 12.66
N LEU A 36 -6.62 -13.54 13.02
CA LEU A 36 -5.90 -14.71 12.54
C LEU A 36 -6.06 -15.92 13.47
N VAL A 37 -6.15 -17.12 12.88
CA VAL A 37 -6.29 -18.38 13.62
C VAL A 37 -5.15 -18.60 14.61
N ASP A 38 -3.94 -18.37 14.18
CA ASP A 38 -2.73 -18.60 14.98
C ASP A 38 -2.38 -17.39 15.80
N GLY A 39 -3.30 -16.83 16.54
CA GLY A 39 -3.09 -15.60 17.28
C GLY A 39 -1.61 -15.31 17.41
N LEU A 40 -1.08 -14.33 16.67
CA LEU A 40 0.37 -14.07 16.51
C LEU A 40 1.03 -13.72 17.85
N GLY A 41 0.89 -14.62 18.80
CA GLY A 41 1.60 -14.74 20.06
C GLY A 41 1.52 -13.55 21.00
N GLU A 42 0.67 -12.61 20.72
CA GLU A 42 0.68 -11.36 21.46
C GLU A 42 -0.29 -11.41 22.63
N SER A 43 0.26 -11.56 23.82
CA SER A 43 -0.45 -11.35 25.08
C SER A 43 -0.91 -9.90 25.27
N ASN A 44 -0.46 -8.97 24.42
CA ASN A 44 -0.69 -7.54 24.54
C ASN A 44 -1.59 -6.99 23.44
N ASN A 45 -2.88 -6.91 23.74
CA ASN A 45 -3.88 -6.23 22.91
C ASN A 45 -3.92 -6.66 21.42
N PRO A 46 -4.10 -7.97 21.12
CA PRO A 46 -4.13 -8.46 19.74
C PRO A 46 -5.26 -7.84 18.89
N GLN A 47 -6.33 -7.34 19.53
CA GLN A 47 -7.44 -6.66 18.86
C GLN A 47 -7.04 -5.29 18.29
N TRP A 48 -5.92 -4.72 18.69
CA TRP A 48 -5.45 -3.41 18.21
C TRP A 48 -4.24 -3.54 17.30
N LYS A 49 -3.48 -4.60 17.49
CA LYS A 49 -2.22 -4.79 16.76
C LYS A 49 -2.47 -5.16 15.33
N THR A 50 -1.91 -4.38 14.44
CA THR A 50 -1.89 -4.66 13.00
C THR A 50 -0.78 -5.65 12.65
N VAL A 51 -0.95 -6.31 11.52
CA VAL A 51 -0.05 -7.37 11.04
C VAL A 51 0.73 -6.86 9.85
N ALA A 52 1.98 -7.27 9.75
CA ALA A 52 2.86 -7.06 8.61
C ALA A 52 3.52 -8.38 8.18
N VAL A 53 4.22 -8.34 7.06
CA VAL A 53 5.10 -9.43 6.62
C VAL A 53 6.54 -8.98 6.77
N ASN A 54 7.41 -9.84 7.29
CA ASN A 54 8.84 -9.56 7.33
C ASN A 54 9.53 -9.95 6.02
N THR A 55 10.81 -9.64 5.89
CA THR A 55 11.59 -9.97 4.68
C THR A 55 11.79 -11.47 4.45
N ALA A 56 11.53 -12.30 5.47
CA ALA A 56 11.52 -13.77 5.35
C ALA A 56 10.15 -14.33 4.89
N GLY A 57 9.14 -13.47 4.71
CA GLY A 57 7.78 -13.89 4.30
C GLY A 57 6.87 -14.30 5.44
N GLU A 58 7.30 -14.14 6.69
CA GLU A 58 6.55 -14.52 7.87
C GLU A 58 5.62 -13.38 8.33
N LEU A 59 4.45 -13.75 8.84
CA LEU A 59 3.54 -12.80 9.47
C LEU A 59 4.09 -12.39 10.84
N VAL A 60 4.13 -11.09 11.09
CA VAL A 60 4.63 -10.53 12.34
C VAL A 60 3.72 -9.40 12.82
N VAL A 61 3.74 -9.20 14.13
CA VAL A 61 3.05 -8.08 14.79
C VAL A 61 4.12 -7.15 15.35
N PRO A 62 4.46 -6.06 14.65
CA PRO A 62 5.48 -5.15 15.15
C PRO A 62 4.96 -4.36 16.35
N ASN A 63 5.81 -4.19 17.35
CA ASN A 63 5.49 -3.39 18.53
C ASN A 63 5.43 -1.88 18.25
N GLY A 64 5.86 -1.48 17.06
CA GLY A 64 5.97 -0.09 16.66
C GLY A 64 7.22 0.60 17.24
N SER A 65 7.58 1.69 16.61
CA SER A 65 8.77 2.46 16.99
C SER A 65 8.53 3.45 18.13
N ILE A 66 7.29 3.74 18.47
CA ILE A 66 6.95 4.77 19.47
C ILE A 66 7.53 4.43 20.86
N GLY A 67 7.48 3.16 21.26
CA GLY A 67 8.01 2.70 22.54
C GLY A 67 9.54 2.86 22.67
N PHE A 68 10.24 2.97 21.55
CA PHE A 68 11.70 3.10 21.49
C PHE A 68 12.18 4.49 21.11
N ARG A 69 11.27 5.40 20.86
CA ARG A 69 11.57 6.78 20.45
C ARG A 69 12.55 7.49 21.38
N TRP A 70 12.46 7.22 22.65
CA TRP A 70 13.22 7.84 23.71
C TRP A 70 14.25 6.90 24.34
N GLY A 71 14.67 5.86 23.64
CA GLY A 71 15.63 4.88 24.16
C GLY A 71 16.76 5.50 24.99
N GLU A 72 17.53 4.69 25.68
CA GLU A 72 18.49 5.09 26.73
C GLU A 72 19.39 6.30 26.41
N LYS A 73 19.57 6.65 25.13
CA LYS A 73 20.43 7.76 24.69
C LYS A 73 19.67 8.90 23.99
N GLY A 74 18.34 8.94 24.09
CA GLY A 74 17.53 9.95 23.39
C GLY A 74 17.64 9.91 21.86
N LYS A 75 18.12 8.82 21.30
CA LYS A 75 18.20 8.60 19.85
C LYS A 75 16.92 7.98 19.36
N TRP A 76 16.49 8.38 18.17
CA TRP A 76 15.44 7.68 17.45
C TRP A 76 15.86 6.25 17.20
N ASN A 77 15.07 5.31 17.67
CA ASN A 77 15.28 3.90 17.39
C ASN A 77 14.52 3.53 16.11
N LEU A 78 15.27 3.17 15.08
CA LEU A 78 14.73 2.71 13.79
C LEU A 78 14.56 1.19 13.76
N GLU A 79 14.80 0.49 14.85
CA GLU A 79 14.64 -0.96 14.93
C GLU A 79 13.17 -1.34 15.02
N SER A 80 12.74 -2.28 14.20
CA SER A 80 11.42 -2.92 14.30
C SER A 80 11.55 -4.18 15.13
N ILE A 81 10.73 -4.30 16.17
CA ILE A 81 10.74 -5.46 17.07
C ILE A 81 9.38 -6.15 16.99
N ALA A 82 9.39 -7.46 16.77
CA ALA A 82 8.23 -8.33 16.88
C ALA A 82 8.57 -9.52 17.78
N ALA A 83 7.68 -9.86 18.71
CA ALA A 83 7.89 -10.95 19.69
C ALA A 83 9.25 -10.87 20.42
N GLY A 84 9.73 -9.66 20.72
CA GLY A 84 11.00 -9.44 21.42
C GLY A 84 12.26 -9.58 20.55
N THR A 85 12.12 -9.83 19.26
CA THR A 85 13.24 -9.99 18.32
C THR A 85 13.20 -8.89 17.26
N GLU A 86 14.36 -8.34 16.93
CA GLU A 86 14.46 -7.41 15.81
C GLU A 86 14.06 -8.12 14.51
N THR A 87 13.19 -7.48 13.74
CA THR A 87 12.72 -7.99 12.46
C THR A 87 12.66 -6.88 11.42
N GLU A 88 13.02 -7.19 10.20
CA GLU A 88 12.91 -6.26 9.09
C GLU A 88 11.58 -6.47 8.36
N LEU A 89 10.73 -5.43 8.33
CA LEU A 89 9.44 -5.49 7.67
C LEU A 89 9.58 -5.35 6.15
N SER A 90 8.77 -6.09 5.42
CA SER A 90 8.62 -5.93 3.98
C SER A 90 7.61 -4.82 3.69
N LEU A 91 7.94 -3.88 2.81
CA LEU A 91 6.98 -2.85 2.38
C LEU A 91 5.98 -3.42 1.37
N THR A 92 6.43 -4.30 0.50
CA THR A 92 5.62 -4.87 -0.59
C THR A 92 5.49 -6.38 -0.44
N LEU A 93 4.36 -6.90 -0.87
CA LEU A 93 4.17 -8.35 -1.02
C LEU A 93 4.72 -8.89 -2.35
N LEU A 94 5.21 -8.03 -3.23
CA LEU A 94 5.80 -8.44 -4.50
C LEU A 94 6.98 -9.39 -4.26
N GLY A 95 6.94 -10.56 -4.89
CA GLY A 95 7.92 -11.64 -4.65
C GLY A 95 7.60 -12.56 -3.46
N GLN A 96 6.61 -12.21 -2.63
CA GLN A 96 6.15 -12.99 -1.47
C GLN A 96 4.63 -13.25 -1.51
N HIS A 97 3.97 -12.88 -2.60
CA HIS A 97 2.53 -13.01 -2.80
C HIS A 97 2.13 -14.40 -3.25
N ASP A 98 0.91 -14.78 -2.92
CA ASP A 98 0.31 -16.07 -3.31
C ASP A 98 -0.45 -15.94 -4.64
N ALA A 99 -0.98 -14.75 -4.91
CA ALA A 99 -1.77 -14.46 -6.11
C ALA A 99 -1.68 -12.97 -6.48
N VAL A 100 -2.26 -12.63 -7.62
CA VAL A 100 -2.50 -11.26 -8.06
C VAL A 100 -4.00 -11.02 -8.13
N ALA A 101 -4.46 -9.89 -7.63
CA ALA A 101 -5.88 -9.54 -7.62
C ALA A 101 -6.12 -8.12 -8.15
N GLY A 102 -7.23 -7.95 -8.85
CA GLY A 102 -7.69 -6.65 -9.30
C GLY A 102 -8.34 -5.87 -8.16
N VAL A 103 -7.79 -4.71 -7.81
CA VAL A 103 -8.32 -3.82 -6.78
C VAL A 103 -8.80 -2.52 -7.40
N ALA A 104 -10.02 -2.11 -7.05
CA ALA A 104 -10.68 -0.93 -7.58
C ALA A 104 -10.33 0.31 -6.74
N PHE A 105 -9.90 1.34 -7.43
CA PHE A 105 -9.58 2.65 -6.86
C PHE A 105 -10.53 3.71 -7.41
N PRO A 106 -10.90 4.73 -6.62
CA PRO A 106 -11.56 5.91 -7.14
C PRO A 106 -10.68 6.56 -8.21
N TYR A 107 -11.33 6.98 -9.30
CA TYR A 107 -10.63 7.54 -10.44
C TYR A 107 -11.15 8.94 -10.78
N PHE A 108 -10.23 9.87 -10.99
CA PHE A 108 -10.53 11.19 -11.52
C PHE A 108 -10.36 11.18 -13.04
N GLY A 109 -11.48 11.15 -13.77
CA GLY A 109 -11.51 11.05 -15.24
C GLY A 109 -11.31 12.38 -15.97
N GLY A 110 -11.06 13.49 -15.27
CA GLY A 110 -10.91 14.82 -15.88
C GLY A 110 -12.24 15.49 -16.20
N ILE A 111 -12.20 16.49 -17.10
CA ILE A 111 -13.35 17.37 -17.43
C ILE A 111 -14.48 16.59 -18.12
N GLU A 112 -14.17 15.50 -18.79
CA GLU A 112 -15.15 14.70 -19.54
C GLU A 112 -16.05 13.87 -18.63
N ASN A 113 -15.79 13.86 -17.34
CA ASN A 113 -16.61 13.13 -16.39
C ASN A 113 -17.57 14.07 -15.63
N PRO A 114 -18.79 14.30 -16.15
CA PRO A 114 -19.76 15.19 -15.51
C PRO A 114 -20.27 14.63 -14.17
N HIS A 115 -19.97 13.36 -13.86
CA HIS A 115 -20.44 12.65 -12.67
C HIS A 115 -19.47 12.73 -11.48
N PHE A 116 -18.38 13.46 -11.59
CA PHE A 116 -17.42 13.65 -10.51
C PHE A 116 -18.02 14.13 -9.19
N ARG A 117 -19.20 14.76 -9.26
CA ARG A 117 -19.93 15.25 -8.08
C ARG A 117 -20.88 14.23 -7.45
N SER A 118 -21.07 13.07 -8.07
CA SER A 118 -21.97 12.04 -7.56
C SER A 118 -21.19 10.89 -6.95
N VAL A 119 -21.26 10.75 -5.65
CA VAL A 119 -20.63 9.64 -4.89
C VAL A 119 -21.08 8.26 -5.41
N LYS A 120 -22.26 8.18 -6.01
CA LYS A 120 -22.81 6.91 -6.53
C LYS A 120 -22.24 6.47 -7.89
N HIS A 121 -21.53 7.33 -8.60
CA HIS A 121 -21.09 7.09 -9.98
C HIS A 121 -19.63 7.49 -10.22
N ASN A 122 -18.82 7.57 -9.18
CA ASN A 122 -17.39 7.76 -9.38
C ASN A 122 -16.85 6.56 -10.17
N PRO A 123 -16.23 6.80 -11.33
CA PRO A 123 -15.58 5.73 -12.04
C PRO A 123 -14.50 5.12 -11.15
N VAL A 124 -14.31 3.83 -11.29
CA VAL A 124 -13.24 3.10 -10.62
C VAL A 124 -12.23 2.65 -11.67
N LEU A 125 -10.98 2.61 -11.24
CA LEU A 125 -9.88 2.07 -12.01
C LEU A 125 -9.38 0.82 -11.30
N VAL A 126 -9.48 -0.32 -11.96
CA VAL A 126 -9.00 -1.59 -11.40
C VAL A 126 -7.51 -1.73 -11.73
N ARG A 127 -6.70 -2.02 -10.72
CA ARG A 127 -5.27 -2.26 -10.85
C ARG A 127 -4.88 -3.60 -10.25
N GLN A 128 -3.85 -4.22 -10.80
CA GLN A 128 -3.35 -5.51 -10.33
C GLN A 128 -2.38 -5.33 -9.15
N LEU A 129 -2.66 -6.04 -8.05
CA LEU A 129 -1.86 -6.00 -6.84
C LEU A 129 -1.40 -7.39 -6.41
N PRO A 130 -0.20 -7.49 -5.80
CA PRO A 130 0.24 -8.73 -5.19
C PRO A 130 -0.53 -8.94 -3.89
N VAL A 131 -1.16 -10.09 -3.72
CA VAL A 131 -1.95 -10.44 -2.53
C VAL A 131 -1.43 -11.69 -1.85
N LYS A 132 -1.61 -11.75 -0.53
CA LYS A 132 -1.39 -12.93 0.28
C LYS A 132 -2.73 -13.39 0.85
N ASN A 133 -2.97 -14.69 0.84
CA ASN A 133 -4.22 -15.27 1.34
C ASN A 133 -4.04 -15.74 2.78
N LEU A 134 -4.79 -15.16 3.71
CA LEU A 134 -4.70 -15.48 5.12
C LEU A 134 -5.95 -16.16 5.63
N THR A 135 -5.79 -17.15 6.51
CA THR A 135 -6.91 -17.84 7.16
C THR A 135 -7.30 -17.09 8.42
N LEU A 136 -8.56 -16.69 8.49
CA LEU A 136 -9.15 -15.98 9.62
C LEU A 136 -9.64 -16.96 10.70
N VAL A 137 -9.91 -16.43 11.89
CA VAL A 137 -10.43 -17.21 13.04
C VAL A 137 -11.77 -17.91 12.76
N ASP A 138 -12.55 -17.40 11.81
CA ASP A 138 -13.81 -18.01 11.36
C ASP A 138 -13.62 -19.13 10.32
N GLY A 139 -12.38 -19.42 9.94
CA GLY A 139 -12.00 -20.40 8.93
C GLY A 139 -12.06 -19.90 7.48
N ASN A 140 -12.50 -18.68 7.26
CA ASN A 140 -12.53 -18.09 5.93
C ASN A 140 -11.13 -17.66 5.46
N THR A 141 -10.92 -17.65 4.16
CA THR A 141 -9.71 -17.10 3.54
C THR A 141 -9.97 -15.65 3.13
N CYS A 142 -9.06 -14.77 3.52
CA CYS A 142 -9.12 -13.36 3.17
C CYS A 142 -7.85 -12.94 2.42
N PRO A 143 -7.96 -12.40 1.19
CA PRO A 143 -6.83 -11.79 0.52
C PRO A 143 -6.46 -10.47 1.22
N VAL A 144 -5.16 -10.28 1.43
CA VAL A 144 -4.61 -9.05 2.01
C VAL A 144 -3.52 -8.47 1.12
N VAL A 145 -3.31 -7.17 1.25
CA VAL A 145 -2.30 -6.40 0.53
C VAL A 145 -1.62 -5.43 1.48
N SER A 146 -0.38 -5.00 1.22
CA SER A 146 0.23 -3.96 2.04
C SER A 146 -0.32 -2.57 1.70
N VAL A 147 -0.32 -1.65 2.66
CA VAL A 147 -0.65 -0.24 2.41
C VAL A 147 0.26 0.34 1.33
N TYR A 148 1.54 -0.01 1.33
CA TYR A 148 2.50 0.43 0.33
C TYR A 148 2.12 -0.01 -1.08
N ASP A 149 1.71 -1.26 -1.25
CA ASP A 149 1.23 -1.77 -2.53
C ASP A 149 -0.02 -1.04 -3.03
N LEU A 150 -0.95 -0.71 -2.11
CA LEU A 150 -2.11 0.12 -2.43
C LEU A 150 -1.72 1.53 -2.90
N VAL A 151 -0.76 2.16 -2.23
CA VAL A 151 -0.27 3.50 -2.61
C VAL A 151 0.36 3.48 -3.99
N LEU A 152 1.25 2.53 -4.26
CA LEU A 152 1.90 2.42 -5.58
C LEU A 152 0.89 2.14 -6.70
N ALA A 153 -0.08 1.26 -6.45
CA ALA A 153 -1.14 0.96 -7.41
C ALA A 153 -2.05 2.17 -7.65
N ASN A 154 -2.41 2.91 -6.60
CA ASN A 154 -3.23 4.12 -6.74
C ASN A 154 -2.58 5.15 -7.67
N TYR A 155 -1.26 5.28 -7.63
CA TYR A 155 -0.51 6.14 -8.55
C TYR A 155 -0.20 5.51 -9.92
N GLY A 156 -0.57 4.26 -10.14
CA GLY A 156 -0.44 3.60 -11.45
C GLY A 156 0.98 3.22 -11.84
N LEU A 157 1.83 2.96 -10.86
CA LEU A 157 3.19 2.51 -11.11
C LEU A 157 3.18 1.06 -11.63
N ASP A 158 3.80 0.84 -12.78
CA ASP A 158 4.04 -0.51 -13.29
C ASP A 158 5.04 -1.25 -12.40
N ARG A 159 4.64 -2.46 -11.99
CA ARG A 159 5.46 -3.33 -11.13
C ARG A 159 5.61 -4.73 -11.70
N GLY A 160 5.34 -4.88 -13.00
CA GLY A 160 5.45 -6.15 -13.70
C GLY A 160 4.32 -7.14 -13.38
N LEU A 161 3.15 -6.65 -12.97
CA LEU A 161 1.97 -7.46 -12.63
C LEU A 161 0.96 -7.59 -13.79
N GLU A 162 1.37 -7.30 -15.01
CA GLU A 162 0.50 -7.33 -16.21
C GLU A 162 -0.76 -6.45 -16.06
N ASP A 163 -0.59 -5.28 -15.47
CA ASP A 163 -1.66 -4.32 -15.26
C ASP A 163 -1.80 -3.39 -16.48
N GLU A 164 -2.86 -3.53 -17.25
CA GLU A 164 -3.15 -2.69 -18.43
C GLU A 164 -3.30 -1.20 -18.08
N ASN A 165 -3.71 -0.90 -16.86
CA ASN A 165 -3.93 0.45 -16.37
C ASN A 165 -2.66 1.09 -15.77
N SER A 166 -1.60 0.34 -15.56
CA SER A 166 -0.32 0.87 -15.11
C SER A 166 0.52 1.40 -16.26
N ALA A 167 1.21 2.50 -16.01
CA ALA A 167 2.07 3.15 -17.00
C ALA A 167 3.51 2.67 -16.86
N LYS A 168 4.13 2.36 -18.00
CA LYS A 168 5.55 2.01 -18.10
C LYS A 168 6.44 3.23 -18.31
N ASP A 169 5.83 4.34 -18.74
CA ASP A 169 6.52 5.55 -19.16
C ASP A 169 5.70 6.79 -18.80
N TYR A 170 6.36 7.90 -18.49
CA TYR A 170 5.72 9.19 -18.22
C TYR A 170 5.02 9.81 -19.45
N ALA A 171 5.37 9.35 -20.65
CA ALA A 171 4.78 9.78 -21.90
C ALA A 171 3.48 9.03 -22.27
N GLU A 172 3.20 7.90 -21.63
CA GLU A 172 1.93 7.20 -21.85
C GLU A 172 0.77 8.02 -21.28
N ILE A 173 -0.32 8.09 -22.05
CA ILE A 173 -1.55 8.76 -21.62
C ILE A 173 -2.38 7.77 -20.79
N LYS A 174 -1.93 7.55 -19.57
CA LYS A 174 -2.62 6.72 -18.58
C LYS A 174 -2.85 7.51 -17.30
N PRO A 175 -3.89 7.20 -16.52
CA PRO A 175 -4.20 7.93 -15.30
C PRO A 175 -3.00 8.13 -14.39
N TYR A 176 -2.83 9.40 -14.01
CA TYR A 176 -1.81 9.93 -13.11
C TYR A 176 -0.39 10.03 -13.68
N THR A 177 -0.18 9.78 -14.97
CA THR A 177 1.10 10.12 -15.62
C THR A 177 1.23 11.63 -15.88
N PRO A 178 2.43 12.16 -16.05
CA PRO A 178 2.63 13.54 -16.50
C PRO A 178 1.95 13.86 -17.84
N ALA A 179 1.94 12.94 -18.80
CA ALA A 179 1.25 13.12 -20.08
C ALA A 179 -0.28 13.20 -19.94
N TRP A 180 -0.87 12.40 -19.05
CA TRP A 180 -2.28 12.51 -18.69
C TRP A 180 -2.57 13.83 -17.97
N GLY A 181 -1.69 14.24 -17.05
CA GLY A 181 -1.78 15.51 -16.35
C GLY A 181 -1.76 16.71 -17.29
N GLU A 182 -0.91 16.68 -18.33
CA GLU A 182 -0.85 17.69 -19.39
C GLU A 182 -2.17 17.83 -20.13
N GLN A 183 -2.81 16.71 -20.50
CA GLN A 183 -4.11 16.74 -21.18
C GLN A 183 -5.22 17.38 -20.35
N ILE A 184 -5.21 17.19 -19.04
CA ILE A 184 -6.25 17.72 -18.15
C ILE A 184 -5.99 19.18 -17.80
N THR A 185 -4.74 19.53 -17.51
CA THR A 185 -4.38 20.82 -16.94
C THR A 185 -3.88 21.83 -17.95
N GLY A 186 -3.42 21.36 -19.13
CA GLY A 186 -2.70 22.18 -20.10
C GLY A 186 -1.26 22.53 -19.68
N VAL A 187 -0.80 22.05 -18.53
CA VAL A 187 0.61 22.23 -18.10
C VAL A 187 1.48 21.22 -18.83
N PRO A 188 2.48 21.65 -19.62
CA PRO A 188 3.35 20.74 -20.33
C PRO A 188 4.01 19.71 -19.41
N ARG A 189 3.98 18.43 -19.79
CA ARG A 189 4.52 17.32 -18.99
C ARG A 189 5.95 17.55 -18.51
N GLN A 190 6.75 18.21 -19.32
CA GLN A 190 8.16 18.51 -19.01
C GLN A 190 8.30 19.37 -17.74
N TYR A 191 7.38 20.29 -17.50
CA TYR A 191 7.37 21.09 -16.27
C TYR A 191 6.96 20.24 -15.07
N ILE A 192 5.98 19.34 -15.25
CA ILE A 192 5.56 18.41 -14.21
C ILE A 192 6.73 17.50 -13.79
N GLU A 193 7.42 16.93 -14.76
CA GLU A 193 8.60 16.07 -14.53
C GLU A 193 9.77 16.84 -13.90
N THR A 194 10.02 18.08 -14.35
CA THR A 194 11.09 18.92 -13.79
C THR A 194 10.83 19.28 -12.34
N ILE A 195 9.62 19.72 -12.01
CA ILE A 195 9.24 20.06 -10.63
C ILE A 195 9.34 18.85 -9.73
N ALA A 196 8.86 17.68 -10.17
CA ALA A 196 8.96 16.45 -9.41
C ALA A 196 10.42 16.04 -9.12
N ARG A 197 11.31 16.21 -10.12
CA ARG A 197 12.74 15.93 -9.96
C ARG A 197 13.40 16.90 -8.99
N GLU A 198 13.15 18.20 -9.13
CA GLU A 198 13.68 19.22 -8.23
C GLU A 198 13.21 19.01 -6.79
N PHE A 199 11.95 18.60 -6.62
CA PHE A 199 11.40 18.26 -5.31
C PHE A 199 12.14 17.07 -4.68
N ALA A 200 12.36 16.01 -5.45
CA ALA A 200 13.10 14.83 -5.00
C ALA A 200 14.56 15.17 -4.68
N ASP A 201 15.23 15.93 -5.52
CA ASP A 201 16.63 16.34 -5.33
C ASP A 201 16.79 17.22 -4.08
N THR A 202 15.79 18.05 -3.77
CA THR A 202 15.80 18.89 -2.56
C THR A 202 15.61 18.05 -1.31
N ALA A 203 14.82 16.98 -1.36
CA ALA A 203 14.61 16.06 -0.24
C ALA A 203 15.88 15.22 0.08
N HIS A 204 16.85 15.14 -0.83
CA HIS A 204 18.15 14.47 -0.60
C HIS A 204 19.23 15.34 -0.02
N LYS A 205 19.02 16.64 0.12
CA LYS A 205 19.94 17.60 0.73
C LYS A 205 19.72 17.74 2.22
#